data_69ae957c49deac36a14d662b10e43861
#
_entry.id   69ae957c49deac36a14d662b10e43861
#
_cell.length_a   1.000
_cell.length_b   1.000
_cell.length_c   1.000
_cell.angle_alpha   90.00
_cell.angle_beta   90.00
_cell.angle_gamma   90.00
#
_symmetry.space_group_name_H-M   'P 1'
#
loop_
_entity.id
_entity.type
_entity.pdbx_description
1 polymer ?
#
loop_
_entity_poly.entity_id
_entity_poly.type
_entity_poly.pdbx_seq_one_letter_code
_entity_poly.pdbx_strand_id
1 'polypeptide(L)'
;MPHYKYKKIVTEGPFGTTIGHRSSDENKINTLGDIGEYTYIYTESLVNQPDDLIFEEIILDKSELDFLRRNDVYIAGLEATIQAEIKNIVKDYPQFEIDTFATQESEANAYMKDNEAPTPFIDNLCLNRGVEKGVMVAKILANAEALKLATAPIIGQYQKIVSTK
;
A
#
# COMPACT_ATOMS: atom_id res chain seq x y z
N MET A 1 -29.76 -7.70 -14.78
CA MET A 1 -29.56 -6.53 -13.91
C MET A 1 -28.70 -5.53 -14.67
N PRO A 2 -29.15 -4.29 -14.84
CA PRO A 2 -28.38 -3.27 -15.54
C PRO A 2 -27.14 -2.87 -14.72
N HIS A 3 -26.10 -2.52 -15.47
CA HIS A 3 -24.85 -2.02 -14.93
C HIS A 3 -24.78 -0.53 -15.20
N TYR A 4 -24.19 0.20 -14.25
CA TYR A 4 -24.02 1.65 -14.35
C TYR A 4 -22.59 2.01 -13.97
N LYS A 5 -22.11 3.11 -14.56
CA LYS A 5 -20.93 3.81 -14.07
C LYS A 5 -21.31 5.24 -13.72
N TYR A 6 -20.62 5.83 -12.78
CA TYR A 6 -20.73 7.25 -12.45
C TYR A 6 -19.39 7.79 -11.99
N LYS A 7 -19.17 9.09 -12.18
CA LYS A 7 -18.00 9.79 -11.67
C LYS A 7 -18.28 10.26 -10.24
N LYS A 8 -17.40 9.92 -9.29
CA LYS A 8 -17.47 10.45 -7.93
C LYS A 8 -17.25 11.95 -7.92
N ILE A 9 -18.05 12.68 -7.15
CA ILE A 9 -17.88 14.11 -6.93
C ILE A 9 -17.05 14.28 -5.67
N VAL A 10 -15.89 14.92 -5.79
CA VAL A 10 -15.05 15.30 -4.65
C VAL A 10 -15.20 16.79 -4.43
N THR A 11 -15.75 17.19 -3.28
CA THR A 11 -15.87 18.60 -2.91
C THR A 11 -14.51 19.15 -2.52
N GLU A 12 -14.17 20.34 -3.05
CA GLU A 12 -12.97 21.05 -2.66
C GLU A 12 -13.06 21.56 -1.22
N GLY A 13 -11.97 21.46 -0.46
CA GLY A 13 -11.87 21.98 0.90
C GLY A 13 -10.87 21.20 1.76
N PRO A 14 -10.50 21.72 2.93
CA PRO A 14 -9.54 21.08 3.83
C PRO A 14 -10.02 19.72 4.38
N PHE A 15 -11.32 19.42 4.23
CA PHE A 15 -11.94 18.13 4.57
C PHE A 15 -12.82 17.65 3.42
N GLY A 16 -12.29 17.64 2.19
CA GLY A 16 -13.04 17.24 1.00
C GLY A 16 -13.91 16.01 1.23
N THR A 17 -15.20 16.12 0.86
CA THR A 17 -16.18 15.04 0.99
C THR A 17 -16.37 14.38 -0.37
N THR A 18 -16.30 13.06 -0.44
CA THR A 18 -16.64 12.32 -1.65
C THR A 18 -18.12 11.97 -1.65
N ILE A 19 -18.84 12.40 -2.68
CA ILE A 19 -20.25 12.00 -2.90
C ILE A 19 -20.23 10.79 -3.81
N GLY A 20 -20.80 9.69 -3.29
CA GLY A 20 -20.95 8.42 -4.02
C GLY A 20 -22.40 7.95 -3.97
N HIS A 21 -22.67 6.77 -4.55
CA HIS A 21 -23.99 6.17 -4.52
C HIS A 21 -24.44 5.85 -3.08
N ARG A 22 -25.76 5.78 -2.90
CA ARG A 22 -26.40 5.37 -1.64
C ARG A 22 -27.06 4.03 -1.83
N SER A 23 -26.73 3.05 -0.98
CA SER A 23 -27.42 1.77 -0.92
C SER A 23 -28.47 1.80 0.20
N SER A 24 -29.64 1.23 -0.06
CA SER A 24 -30.75 1.12 0.89
C SER A 24 -31.50 -0.20 0.64
N ASP A 25 -32.52 -0.47 1.46
CA ASP A 25 -33.38 -1.64 1.25
C ASP A 25 -34.18 -1.55 -0.07
N GLU A 26 -34.41 -0.32 -0.55
CA GLU A 26 -35.17 -0.06 -1.79
C GLU A 26 -34.28 -0.15 -3.04
N ASN A 27 -32.95 0.08 -2.90
CA ASN A 27 -32.01 0.06 -4.01
C ASN A 27 -30.74 -0.69 -3.64
N LYS A 28 -30.79 -2.00 -3.57
CA LYS A 28 -29.60 -2.82 -3.30
C LYS A 28 -28.57 -2.64 -4.39
N ILE A 29 -27.60 -1.74 -4.12
CA ILE A 29 -26.51 -1.44 -5.04
C ILE A 29 -25.31 -2.30 -4.68
N ASN A 30 -24.79 -2.99 -5.68
CA ASN A 30 -23.56 -3.75 -5.54
C ASN A 30 -22.44 -3.04 -6.30
N THR A 31 -21.44 -2.59 -5.55
CA THR A 31 -20.24 -1.99 -6.14
C THR A 31 -19.38 -3.07 -6.78
N LEU A 32 -18.99 -2.85 -8.02
CA LEU A 32 -18.12 -3.74 -8.78
C LEU A 32 -16.65 -3.34 -8.65
N GLY A 33 -16.39 -2.07 -8.49
CA GLY A 33 -15.05 -1.50 -8.34
C GLY A 33 -14.90 -0.15 -9.03
N ASP A 34 -13.71 0.43 -8.91
CA ASP A 34 -13.36 1.72 -9.51
C ASP A 34 -12.36 1.51 -10.67
N ILE A 35 -12.55 2.25 -11.76
CA ILE A 35 -11.56 2.38 -12.84
C ILE A 35 -11.37 3.86 -13.15
N GLY A 36 -10.18 4.39 -12.87
CA GLY A 36 -9.91 5.80 -12.98
C GLY A 36 -10.83 6.63 -12.09
N GLU A 37 -11.55 7.60 -12.67
CA GLU A 37 -12.47 8.48 -11.95
C GLU A 37 -13.88 7.91 -11.80
N TYR A 38 -14.16 6.73 -12.36
CA TYR A 38 -15.49 6.15 -12.40
C TYR A 38 -15.64 4.99 -11.42
N THR A 39 -16.78 4.97 -10.72
CA THR A 39 -17.26 3.81 -9.95
C THR A 39 -18.26 3.02 -10.79
N TYR A 40 -18.08 1.72 -10.80
CA TYR A 40 -18.94 0.76 -11.51
C TYR A 40 -19.81 0.02 -10.51
N ILE A 41 -21.11 -0.01 -10.79
CA ILE A 41 -22.11 -0.64 -9.93
C ILE A 41 -23.07 -1.49 -10.75
N TYR A 42 -23.77 -2.42 -10.11
CA TYR A 42 -24.96 -3.02 -10.66
C TYR A 42 -26.12 -2.96 -9.67
N THR A 43 -27.31 -2.69 -10.19
CA THR A 43 -28.53 -2.58 -9.39
C THR A 43 -29.76 -2.69 -10.28
N GLU A 44 -30.90 -3.04 -9.71
CA GLU A 44 -32.21 -3.00 -10.41
C GLU A 44 -32.87 -1.63 -10.26
N SER A 45 -32.42 -0.80 -9.32
CA SER A 45 -33.03 0.48 -9.01
C SER A 45 -31.99 1.51 -8.58
N LEU A 46 -32.18 2.75 -9.02
CA LEU A 46 -31.37 3.92 -8.67
C LEU A 46 -32.19 4.97 -7.90
N VAL A 47 -33.16 4.54 -7.08
CA VAL A 47 -33.98 5.47 -6.27
C VAL A 47 -33.14 6.13 -5.17
N ASN A 48 -33.54 7.35 -4.79
CA ASN A 48 -32.92 8.11 -3.69
C ASN A 48 -31.40 8.35 -3.84
N GLN A 49 -30.92 8.43 -5.07
CA GLN A 49 -29.51 8.77 -5.32
C GLN A 49 -29.28 10.28 -5.18
N PRO A 50 -28.02 10.72 -4.92
CA PRO A 50 -27.69 12.13 -4.97
C PRO A 50 -27.97 12.74 -6.35
N ASP A 51 -28.66 13.87 -6.40
CA ASP A 51 -29.09 14.55 -7.65
C ASP A 51 -27.89 14.95 -8.54
N ASP A 52 -26.73 15.20 -7.92
CA ASP A 52 -25.51 15.60 -8.62
C ASP A 52 -24.79 14.44 -9.31
N LEU A 53 -25.14 13.17 -9.00
CA LEU A 53 -24.52 12.01 -9.60
C LEU A 53 -25.21 11.63 -10.91
N ILE A 54 -24.46 11.62 -12.00
CA ILE A 54 -24.94 11.17 -13.30
C ILE A 54 -24.59 9.69 -13.46
N PHE A 55 -25.62 8.83 -13.50
CA PHE A 55 -25.50 7.40 -13.73
C PHE A 55 -25.66 7.11 -15.21
N GLU A 56 -24.61 6.53 -15.80
CA GLU A 56 -24.62 6.07 -17.20
C GLU A 56 -24.83 4.56 -17.20
N GLU A 57 -25.91 4.08 -17.84
CA GLU A 57 -26.13 2.66 -18.04
C GLU A 57 -25.15 2.15 -19.07
N ILE A 58 -24.51 1.02 -18.76
CA ILE A 58 -23.46 0.40 -19.58
C ILE A 58 -23.72 -1.09 -19.76
N ILE A 59 -23.20 -1.63 -20.84
CA ILE A 59 -23.16 -3.08 -21.07
C ILE A 59 -21.72 -3.51 -20.82
N LEU A 60 -21.52 -4.35 -19.79
CA LEU A 60 -20.23 -4.97 -19.50
C LEU A 60 -20.24 -6.40 -20.02
N ASP A 61 -19.20 -6.77 -20.73
CA ASP A 61 -19.00 -8.18 -21.06
C ASP A 61 -18.49 -8.97 -19.84
N LYS A 62 -18.44 -10.30 -19.99
CA LYS A 62 -18.02 -11.16 -18.88
C LYS A 62 -16.58 -10.89 -18.44
N SER A 63 -15.69 -10.53 -19.35
CA SER A 63 -14.28 -10.29 -19.05
C SER A 63 -14.11 -8.99 -18.29
N GLU A 64 -14.84 -7.95 -18.65
CA GLU A 64 -14.87 -6.65 -17.94
C GLU A 64 -15.48 -6.79 -16.54
N LEU A 65 -16.56 -7.56 -16.40
CA LEU A 65 -17.15 -7.88 -15.10
C LEU A 65 -16.18 -8.64 -14.19
N ASP A 66 -15.52 -9.65 -14.74
CA ASP A 66 -14.53 -10.43 -14.00
C ASP A 66 -13.32 -9.59 -13.62
N PHE A 67 -12.92 -8.66 -14.48
CA PHE A 67 -11.84 -7.69 -14.18
C PHE A 67 -12.23 -6.76 -13.02
N LEU A 68 -13.40 -6.11 -13.08
CA LEU A 68 -13.89 -5.20 -12.05
C LEU A 68 -14.02 -5.90 -10.68
N ARG A 69 -14.61 -7.10 -10.67
CA ARG A 69 -14.78 -7.87 -9.43
C ARG A 69 -13.50 -8.36 -8.79
N ARG A 70 -12.47 -8.64 -9.59
CA ARG A 70 -11.20 -9.16 -9.09
C ARG A 70 -10.25 -8.06 -8.65
N ASN A 71 -10.39 -6.86 -9.18
CA ASN A 71 -9.34 -5.87 -9.08
C ASN A 71 -9.14 -5.38 -7.65
N ASP A 72 -10.16 -4.87 -7.00
CA ASP A 72 -10.01 -4.31 -5.64
C ASP A 72 -9.81 -5.39 -4.59
N VAL A 73 -10.57 -6.49 -4.65
CA VAL A 73 -10.41 -7.64 -3.74
C VAL A 73 -9.07 -8.32 -3.96
N TYR A 74 -8.65 -8.48 -5.21
CA TYR A 74 -7.37 -9.09 -5.55
C TYR A 74 -6.19 -8.23 -5.08
N ILE A 75 -6.20 -6.93 -5.32
CA ILE A 75 -5.13 -6.02 -4.88
C ILE A 75 -5.06 -5.96 -3.35
N ALA A 76 -6.19 -5.81 -2.66
CA ALA A 76 -6.23 -5.83 -1.20
C ALA A 76 -5.70 -7.15 -0.61
N GLY A 77 -6.06 -8.28 -1.23
CA GLY A 77 -5.54 -9.60 -0.85
C GLY A 77 -4.04 -9.73 -1.11
N LEU A 78 -3.55 -9.21 -2.23
CA LEU A 78 -2.13 -9.19 -2.57
C LEU A 78 -1.33 -8.32 -1.60
N GLU A 79 -1.82 -7.13 -1.27
CA GLU A 79 -1.19 -6.25 -0.29
C GLU A 79 -1.10 -6.89 1.09
N ALA A 80 -2.18 -7.53 1.55
CA ALA A 80 -2.19 -8.26 2.82
C ALA A 80 -1.17 -9.41 2.84
N THR A 81 -1.07 -10.15 1.74
CA THR A 81 -0.09 -11.23 1.59
C THR A 81 1.34 -10.70 1.65
N ILE A 82 1.64 -9.64 0.90
CA ILE A 82 2.96 -9.01 0.86
C ILE A 82 3.34 -8.45 2.23
N GLN A 83 2.41 -7.77 2.90
CA GLN A 83 2.66 -7.28 4.26
C GLN A 83 2.97 -8.42 5.23
N ALA A 84 2.25 -9.56 5.13
CA ALA A 84 2.51 -10.73 5.95
C ALA A 84 3.88 -11.35 5.66
N GLU A 85 4.29 -11.43 4.39
CA GLU A 85 5.61 -11.93 3.99
C GLU A 85 6.73 -11.02 4.52
N ILE A 86 6.63 -9.70 4.34
CA ILE A 86 7.61 -8.73 4.85
C ILE A 86 7.68 -8.82 6.38
N LYS A 87 6.53 -8.87 7.05
CA LYS A 87 6.46 -9.04 8.51
C LYS A 87 7.13 -10.32 8.97
N ASN A 88 7.02 -11.42 8.21
CA ASN A 88 7.69 -12.67 8.54
C ASN A 88 9.22 -12.58 8.37
N ILE A 89 9.73 -11.79 7.42
CA ILE A 89 11.18 -11.55 7.23
C ILE A 89 11.76 -10.85 8.46
N VAL A 90 11.04 -9.91 9.04
CA VAL A 90 11.50 -9.10 10.19
C VAL A 90 10.90 -9.54 11.53
N LYS A 91 10.29 -10.72 11.61
CA LYS A 91 9.51 -11.20 12.78
C LYS A 91 10.29 -11.26 14.09
N ASP A 92 11.61 -11.46 14.01
CA ASP A 92 12.48 -11.59 15.17
C ASP A 92 12.92 -10.23 15.73
N TYR A 93 12.51 -9.13 15.08
CA TYR A 93 12.80 -7.77 15.51
C TYR A 93 11.52 -7.09 16.04
N PRO A 94 11.58 -6.45 17.21
CA PRO A 94 10.47 -5.64 17.70
C PRO A 94 10.30 -4.38 16.84
N GLN A 95 9.07 -3.85 16.75
CA GLN A 95 8.75 -2.71 15.89
C GLN A 95 9.66 -1.49 16.14
N PHE A 96 9.93 -1.17 17.41
CA PHE A 96 10.81 -0.05 17.75
C PHE A 96 12.24 -0.20 17.21
N GLU A 97 12.72 -1.42 17.00
CA GLU A 97 14.03 -1.68 16.38
C GLU A 97 13.94 -1.53 14.86
N ILE A 98 12.87 -2.06 14.24
CA ILE A 98 12.62 -1.93 12.80
C ILE A 98 12.56 -0.44 12.40
N ASP A 99 11.92 0.39 13.20
CA ASP A 99 11.78 1.83 12.96
C ASP A 99 13.13 2.57 12.92
N THR A 100 14.18 1.97 13.47
CA THR A 100 15.54 2.54 13.46
C THR A 100 16.44 2.03 12.34
N PHE A 101 16.03 1.01 11.57
CA PHE A 101 16.89 0.39 10.55
C PHE A 101 17.42 1.39 9.50
N ALA A 102 16.55 2.30 9.05
CA ALA A 102 16.96 3.33 8.09
C ALA A 102 18.04 4.27 8.65
N THR A 103 17.91 4.66 9.92
CA THR A 103 18.90 5.50 10.61
C THR A 103 20.21 4.74 10.77
N GLN A 104 20.16 3.50 11.25
CA GLN A 104 21.33 2.64 11.42
C GLN A 104 22.09 2.46 10.09
N GLU A 105 21.38 2.17 9.01
CA GLU A 105 21.99 2.00 7.69
C GLU A 105 22.59 3.30 7.16
N SER A 106 21.90 4.43 7.35
CA SER A 106 22.41 5.74 6.93
C SER A 106 23.72 6.10 7.62
N GLU A 107 23.76 5.95 8.95
CA GLU A 107 24.99 6.22 9.73
C GLU A 107 26.11 5.23 9.42
N ALA A 108 25.80 3.95 9.23
CA ALA A 108 26.76 2.94 8.85
C ALA A 108 27.40 3.24 7.48
N ASN A 109 26.61 3.66 6.50
CA ASN A 109 27.11 4.08 5.20
C ASN A 109 27.95 5.37 5.27
N ALA A 110 27.60 6.32 6.15
CA ALA A 110 28.39 7.52 6.38
C ALA A 110 29.76 7.16 6.94
N TYR A 111 29.82 6.30 7.96
CA TYR A 111 31.05 5.81 8.56
C TYR A 111 31.95 5.07 7.57
N MET A 112 31.37 4.28 6.67
CA MET A 112 32.16 3.58 5.62
C MET A 112 32.79 4.52 4.62
N LYS A 113 32.20 5.69 4.38
CA LYS A 113 32.76 6.72 3.48
C LYS A 113 33.80 7.58 4.19
N ASP A 114 33.56 7.85 5.46
CA ASP A 114 34.40 8.69 6.31
C ASP A 114 34.28 8.19 7.76
N ASN A 115 35.36 7.63 8.29
CA ASN A 115 35.37 7.06 9.64
C ASN A 115 35.26 8.13 10.75
N GLU A 116 35.39 9.40 10.41
CA GLU A 116 35.16 10.56 11.28
C GLU A 116 33.70 11.08 11.20
N ALA A 117 32.90 10.53 10.30
CA ALA A 117 31.50 10.95 10.16
C ALA A 117 30.72 10.76 11.48
N PRO A 118 29.87 11.72 11.86
CA PRO A 118 29.05 11.61 13.06
C PRO A 118 28.01 10.47 12.91
N THR A 119 28.01 9.56 13.90
CA THR A 119 27.11 8.42 13.94
C THR A 119 26.49 8.27 15.34
N PRO A 120 25.73 9.26 15.82
CA PRO A 120 25.30 9.33 17.22
C PRO A 120 24.44 8.14 17.64
N PHE A 121 23.65 7.58 16.76
CA PHE A 121 22.82 6.39 17.04
C PHE A 121 23.69 5.15 17.22
N ILE A 122 24.60 4.90 16.29
CA ILE A 122 25.52 3.75 16.34
C ILE A 122 26.46 3.88 17.53
N ASP A 123 26.97 5.06 17.83
CA ASP A 123 27.86 5.31 18.97
C ASP A 123 27.18 4.93 20.29
N ASN A 124 25.93 5.32 20.47
CA ASN A 124 25.14 4.94 21.64
C ASN A 124 24.83 3.43 21.68
N LEU A 125 24.54 2.80 20.54
CA LEU A 125 24.37 1.34 20.48
C LEU A 125 25.65 0.63 20.90
N CYS A 126 26.80 1.03 20.37
CA CYS A 126 28.10 0.43 20.69
C CYS A 126 28.43 0.56 22.18
N LEU A 127 28.26 1.77 22.73
CA LEU A 127 28.49 2.04 24.15
C LEU A 127 27.65 1.12 25.05
N ASN A 128 26.36 1.01 24.79
CA ASN A 128 25.43 0.24 25.64
C ASN A 128 25.56 -1.27 25.46
N ARG A 129 26.00 -1.74 24.29
CA ARG A 129 26.19 -3.18 24.01
C ARG A 129 27.61 -3.66 24.26
N GLY A 130 28.58 -2.76 24.49
CA GLY A 130 29.98 -3.12 24.65
C GLY A 130 30.58 -3.72 23.38
N VAL A 131 30.16 -3.26 22.21
CA VAL A 131 30.59 -3.76 20.90
C VAL A 131 31.43 -2.71 20.19
N GLU A 132 32.49 -3.14 19.52
CA GLU A 132 33.35 -2.28 18.72
C GLU A 132 32.58 -1.72 17.50
N LYS A 133 32.77 -0.42 17.18
CA LYS A 133 31.99 0.32 16.18
C LYS A 133 32.09 -0.29 14.78
N GLY A 134 33.29 -0.66 14.33
CA GLY A 134 33.47 -1.25 13.02
C GLY A 134 32.75 -2.61 12.88
N VAL A 135 32.74 -3.41 13.95
CA VAL A 135 31.99 -4.68 14.00
C VAL A 135 30.48 -4.41 13.93
N MET A 136 30.00 -3.38 14.64
CA MET A 136 28.58 -3.00 14.60
C MET A 136 28.18 -2.52 13.20
N VAL A 137 28.95 -1.63 12.59
CA VAL A 137 28.73 -1.11 11.24
C VAL A 137 28.67 -2.24 10.22
N ALA A 138 29.63 -3.15 10.25
CA ALA A 138 29.66 -4.30 9.33
C ALA A 138 28.40 -5.16 9.48
N LYS A 139 27.95 -5.41 10.71
CA LYS A 139 26.73 -6.19 10.97
C LYS A 139 25.47 -5.47 10.49
N ILE A 140 25.37 -4.17 10.72
CA ILE A 140 24.22 -3.36 10.26
C ILE A 140 24.13 -3.42 8.73
N LEU A 141 25.24 -3.20 8.01
CA LEU A 141 25.25 -3.23 6.54
C LEU A 141 24.92 -4.60 5.99
N ALA A 142 25.45 -5.68 6.58
CA ALA A 142 25.13 -7.04 6.16
C ALA A 142 23.63 -7.35 6.35
N ASN A 143 23.04 -6.94 7.48
CA ASN A 143 21.63 -7.11 7.73
C ASN A 143 20.75 -6.27 6.78
N ALA A 144 21.13 -5.02 6.52
CA ALA A 144 20.44 -4.15 5.58
C ALA A 144 20.44 -4.72 4.15
N GLU A 145 21.58 -5.25 3.69
CA GLU A 145 21.68 -5.91 2.38
C GLU A 145 20.81 -7.17 2.31
N ALA A 146 20.86 -8.01 3.34
CA ALA A 146 20.03 -9.21 3.41
C ALA A 146 18.54 -8.87 3.37
N LEU A 147 18.10 -7.83 4.08
CA LEU A 147 16.71 -7.36 4.08
C LEU A 147 16.30 -6.86 2.69
N LYS A 148 17.13 -6.07 2.02
CA LYS A 148 16.89 -5.59 0.65
C LYS A 148 16.75 -6.74 -0.35
N LEU A 149 17.67 -7.69 -0.30
CA LEU A 149 17.64 -8.87 -1.18
C LEU A 149 16.39 -9.74 -0.94
N ALA A 150 15.90 -9.82 0.30
CA ALA A 150 14.71 -10.57 0.62
C ALA A 150 13.42 -9.85 0.22
N THR A 151 13.36 -8.51 0.35
CA THR A 151 12.13 -7.74 0.14
C THR A 151 11.97 -7.22 -1.29
N ALA A 152 13.05 -6.89 -2.00
CA ALA A 152 13.00 -6.32 -3.34
C ALA A 152 12.24 -7.18 -4.37
N PRO A 153 12.41 -8.51 -4.43
CA PRO A 153 11.64 -9.35 -5.34
C PRO A 153 10.13 -9.30 -5.07
N ILE A 154 9.73 -9.28 -3.80
CA ILE A 154 8.34 -9.24 -3.35
C ILE A 154 7.70 -7.93 -3.79
N ILE A 155 8.36 -6.81 -3.48
CA ILE A 155 7.92 -5.46 -3.86
C ILE A 155 7.89 -5.29 -5.38
N GLY A 156 8.90 -5.80 -6.09
CA GLY A 156 8.98 -5.73 -7.55
C GLY A 156 7.84 -6.50 -8.24
N GLN A 157 7.46 -7.67 -7.73
CA GLN A 157 6.30 -8.42 -8.22
C GLN A 157 5.00 -7.64 -8.01
N TYR A 158 4.80 -7.05 -6.84
CA TYR A 158 3.65 -6.20 -6.56
C TYR A 158 3.57 -5.02 -7.53
N GLN A 159 4.65 -4.27 -7.67
CA GLN A 159 4.72 -3.12 -8.57
C GLN A 159 4.41 -3.50 -10.02
N LYS A 160 4.92 -4.65 -10.49
CA LYS A 160 4.61 -5.17 -11.83
C LYS A 160 3.12 -5.44 -12.01
N ILE A 161 2.44 -6.02 -11.02
CA ILE A 161 1.01 -6.31 -11.07
C ILE A 161 0.19 -5.02 -11.07
N VAL A 162 0.54 -4.06 -10.21
CA VAL A 162 -0.20 -2.80 -10.07
C VAL A 162 0.06 -1.84 -11.23
N SER A 163 1.25 -1.84 -11.84
CA SER A 163 1.59 -0.97 -12.96
C SER A 163 1.04 -1.44 -14.32
N THR A 164 0.48 -2.64 -14.40
CA THR A 164 -0.20 -3.16 -15.61
C THR A 164 -1.66 -2.72 -15.74
N LYS A 165 -2.06 -1.69 -14.97
CA LYS A 165 -3.40 -1.07 -15.02
C LYS A 165 -3.51 0.00 -16.10
#